data_d5e0915b16bec0e2758d88ff3ba857ae
#
_entry.id   d5e0915b16bec0e2758d88ff3ba857ae
#
_cell.length_a   1.000
_cell.length_b   1.000
_cell.length_c   1.000
_cell.angle_alpha   90.00
_cell.angle_beta   90.00
_cell.angle_gamma   90.00
#
_symmetry.space_group_name_H-M   'P 1'
#
loop_
_entity.id
_entity.type
_entity.pdbx_description
1 polymer ?
#
loop_
_entity_poly.entity_id
_entity_poly.type
_entity_poly.pdbx_seq_one_letter_code
_entity_poly.pdbx_strand_id
1 'polypeptide(L)'
;EAVNIVNCFVPKGKMVVSNRGKMKRVNRDYLTQVEPVDTLLPVVVLVNNGSASSSEITSGALQDFDRAVIMGTRTYGKGLVQSMVDLPYNGQLKLTTNKYYIPSGRCIQKLNYKHDNGGSTEVVADSLTRTFYTAGGRAVKDGGGITPDVEVVPDSLPNITYYLVGVRDSDELVSTFEQDYIARHPSIAPAGEFELSDADYENFKQLVLKSHFKYDALSAKQLESLEKIARFEGYYDDAKAEFEALKKRLQPDLAKDLEHNKASIKQVLTNDIVAAYYYQAGSVQNALRTDTQVKAAFDLL
;
A
#
# COMPACT_ATOMS: atom_id res chain seq x y z
N GLU A 1 -0.63 -6.86 20.29
CA GLU A 1 0.55 -6.19 19.71
C GLU A 1 0.32 -4.68 19.54
N ALA A 2 -0.71 -4.21 18.79
CA ALA A 2 -0.98 -2.78 18.58
C ALA A 2 -0.99 -1.97 19.89
N VAL A 3 -1.68 -2.47 20.94
CA VAL A 3 -1.72 -1.81 22.25
C VAL A 3 -0.32 -1.66 22.86
N ASN A 4 0.54 -2.67 22.70
CA ASN A 4 1.90 -2.62 23.23
C ASN A 4 2.78 -1.61 22.48
N ILE A 5 2.61 -1.49 21.16
CA ILE A 5 3.32 -0.47 20.35
C ILE A 5 2.87 0.93 20.78
N VAL A 6 1.57 1.17 20.89
CA VAL A 6 1.04 2.46 21.35
C VAL A 6 1.53 2.77 22.77
N ASN A 7 1.63 1.75 23.64
CA ASN A 7 2.11 1.91 25.02
C ASN A 7 3.58 2.36 25.10
N CYS A 8 4.39 2.16 24.07
CA CYS A 8 5.75 2.71 24.04
C CYS A 8 5.78 4.25 24.04
N PHE A 9 4.72 4.89 23.55
CA PHE A 9 4.66 6.32 23.28
C PHE A 9 3.56 7.08 24.05
N VAL A 10 2.63 6.35 24.67
CA VAL A 10 1.43 6.93 25.31
C VAL A 10 1.41 6.52 26.80
N PRO A 11 1.14 7.45 27.72
CA PRO A 11 1.10 7.19 29.15
C PRO A 11 0.17 6.03 29.52
N LYS A 12 0.49 5.38 30.64
CA LYS A 12 -0.29 4.29 31.24
C LYS A 12 -1.74 4.69 31.51
N GLY A 13 -2.66 3.73 31.33
CA GLY A 13 -4.09 3.88 31.66
C GLY A 13 -4.92 4.52 30.55
N LYS A 14 -4.34 4.80 29.37
CA LYS A 14 -5.08 5.35 28.22
C LYS A 14 -5.74 4.25 27.41
N MET A 15 -7.01 4.43 27.03
CA MET A 15 -7.75 3.49 26.20
C MET A 15 -7.29 3.58 24.75
N VAL A 16 -6.69 2.49 24.24
CA VAL A 16 -6.15 2.41 22.88
C VAL A 16 -7.21 1.95 21.88
N VAL A 17 -7.98 0.94 22.25
CA VAL A 17 -9.04 0.38 21.43
C VAL A 17 -10.14 -0.23 22.28
N SER A 18 -11.36 -0.12 21.80
CA SER A 18 -12.57 -0.60 22.46
C SER A 18 -13.35 -1.50 21.50
N ASN A 19 -13.59 -2.75 21.87
CA ASN A 19 -14.41 -3.69 21.13
C ASN A 19 -15.87 -3.58 21.58
N ARG A 20 -16.80 -3.40 20.66
CA ARG A 20 -18.23 -3.31 20.94
C ARG A 20 -19.04 -4.17 19.98
N GLY A 21 -19.93 -4.99 20.49
CA GLY A 21 -20.81 -5.88 19.73
C GLY A 21 -22.21 -5.96 20.32
N LYS A 22 -23.08 -6.73 19.69
CA LYS A 22 -24.45 -6.95 20.17
C LYS A 22 -24.47 -7.60 21.55
N MET A 23 -23.59 -8.56 21.79
CA MET A 23 -23.44 -9.20 23.09
C MET A 23 -22.54 -8.36 24.01
N LYS A 24 -23.15 -7.61 24.92
CA LYS A 24 -22.42 -6.72 25.85
C LYS A 24 -21.34 -7.43 26.67
N ARG A 25 -21.49 -8.72 26.98
CA ARG A 25 -20.53 -9.51 27.78
C ARG A 25 -19.17 -9.69 27.11
N VAL A 26 -19.09 -9.53 25.78
CA VAL A 26 -17.83 -9.63 25.03
C VAL A 26 -17.23 -8.26 24.69
N ASN A 27 -17.87 -7.18 25.13
CA ASN A 27 -17.31 -5.84 25.00
C ASN A 27 -16.07 -5.71 25.90
N ARG A 28 -15.01 -5.13 25.37
CA ARG A 28 -13.76 -5.00 26.08
C ARG A 28 -13.01 -3.74 25.68
N ASP A 29 -12.42 -3.08 26.67
CA ASP A 29 -11.49 -1.97 26.49
C ASP A 29 -10.07 -2.46 26.72
N TYR A 30 -9.17 -2.03 25.85
CA TYR A 30 -7.75 -2.32 25.94
C TYR A 30 -7.01 -1.02 26.21
N LEU A 31 -6.36 -0.98 27.36
CA LEU A 31 -5.65 0.19 27.83
C LEU A 31 -4.14 -0.05 27.81
N THR A 32 -3.37 1.00 27.75
CA THR A 32 -1.93 0.98 28.02
C THR A 32 -1.68 0.51 29.46
N GLN A 33 -0.72 -0.40 29.68
CA GLN A 33 -0.55 -1.10 30.95
C GLN A 33 0.71 -0.71 31.71
N VAL A 34 1.72 -0.22 31.02
CA VAL A 34 3.02 0.14 31.58
C VAL A 34 3.36 1.59 31.28
N GLU A 35 4.33 2.15 31.97
CA GLU A 35 4.86 3.45 31.65
C GLU A 35 5.50 3.44 30.25
N PRO A 36 5.37 4.52 29.46
CA PRO A 36 5.90 4.60 28.12
C PRO A 36 7.43 4.58 28.09
N VAL A 37 7.98 4.13 26.98
CA VAL A 37 9.43 4.19 26.73
C VAL A 37 9.86 5.63 26.50
N ASP A 38 9.08 6.37 25.71
CA ASP A 38 9.33 7.76 25.39
C ASP A 38 8.05 8.50 25.00
N THR A 39 7.81 9.66 25.61
CA THR A 39 6.67 10.52 25.31
C THR A 39 7.05 11.78 24.54
N LEU A 40 8.34 12.07 24.38
CA LEU A 40 8.84 13.34 23.83
C LEU A 40 9.41 13.22 22.41
N LEU A 41 10.01 12.05 22.11
CA LEU A 41 10.58 11.81 20.78
C LEU A 41 9.53 12.07 19.68
N PRO A 42 9.81 12.92 18.67
CA PRO A 42 8.88 13.09 17.57
C PRO A 42 8.68 11.76 16.81
N VAL A 43 7.44 11.49 16.43
CA VAL A 43 7.06 10.22 15.80
C VAL A 43 6.26 10.50 14.53
N VAL A 44 6.69 9.92 13.41
CA VAL A 44 5.92 9.82 12.17
C VAL A 44 5.57 8.37 11.90
N VAL A 45 4.32 8.11 11.56
CA VAL A 45 3.83 6.78 11.18
C VAL A 45 3.46 6.77 9.72
N LEU A 46 4.20 6.01 8.93
CA LEU A 46 3.92 5.83 7.50
C LEU A 46 2.81 4.82 7.29
N VAL A 47 1.81 5.18 6.51
CA VAL A 47 0.63 4.35 6.22
C VAL A 47 0.27 4.38 4.74
N ASN A 48 -0.37 3.31 4.26
CA ASN A 48 -0.93 3.25 2.91
C ASN A 48 -2.19 2.37 2.88
N ASN A 49 -2.75 2.14 1.70
CA ASN A 49 -3.95 1.32 1.50
C ASN A 49 -3.77 -0.16 1.89
N GLY A 50 -2.54 -0.64 2.08
CA GLY A 50 -2.23 -1.97 2.62
C GLY A 50 -2.22 -2.00 4.16
N SER A 51 -2.16 -0.84 4.83
CA SER A 51 -2.22 -0.74 6.28
C SER A 51 -3.64 -1.06 6.77
N ALA A 52 -3.81 -2.15 7.51
CA ALA A 52 -5.12 -2.65 7.92
C ALA A 52 -5.16 -3.14 9.35
N SER A 53 -6.36 -3.18 9.96
CA SER A 53 -6.64 -3.83 11.25
C SER A 53 -5.76 -3.30 12.40
N SER A 54 -4.84 -4.12 12.94
CA SER A 54 -3.93 -3.72 14.03
C SER A 54 -3.04 -2.54 13.68
N SER A 55 -2.61 -2.41 12.42
CA SER A 55 -1.86 -1.24 11.95
C SER A 55 -2.70 0.03 12.02
N GLU A 56 -4.00 -0.09 11.72
CA GLU A 56 -4.95 1.03 11.82
C GLU A 56 -5.29 1.37 13.27
N ILE A 57 -5.30 0.38 14.18
CA ILE A 57 -5.42 0.63 15.63
C ILE A 57 -4.21 1.43 16.10
N THR A 58 -3.00 1.02 15.70
CA THR A 58 -1.75 1.69 16.10
C THR A 58 -1.71 3.13 15.57
N SER A 59 -1.84 3.30 14.26
CA SER A 59 -1.76 4.63 13.63
C SER A 59 -2.90 5.55 14.09
N GLY A 60 -4.12 5.02 14.12
CA GLY A 60 -5.30 5.79 14.53
C GLY A 60 -5.28 6.18 16.02
N ALA A 61 -4.79 5.31 16.91
CA ALA A 61 -4.65 5.67 18.32
C ALA A 61 -3.58 6.74 18.54
N LEU A 62 -2.42 6.63 17.87
CA LEU A 62 -1.37 7.66 17.94
C LEU A 62 -1.83 8.99 17.35
N GLN A 63 -2.64 8.96 16.26
CA GLN A 63 -3.29 10.15 15.71
C GLN A 63 -4.28 10.77 16.70
N ASP A 64 -5.16 9.97 17.28
CA ASP A 64 -6.20 10.43 18.21
C ASP A 64 -5.63 11.00 19.53
N PHE A 65 -4.46 10.52 19.93
CA PHE A 65 -3.71 11.09 21.07
C PHE A 65 -2.85 12.30 20.70
N ASP A 66 -2.81 12.71 19.43
CA ASP A 66 -1.87 13.74 18.91
C ASP A 66 -0.40 13.42 19.24
N ARG A 67 -0.07 12.10 19.31
CA ARG A 67 1.25 11.64 19.69
C ARG A 67 2.18 11.45 18.49
N ALA A 68 1.63 11.23 17.31
CA ALA A 68 2.37 11.04 16.07
C ALA A 68 1.69 11.78 14.92
N VAL A 69 2.50 12.16 13.92
CA VAL A 69 2.01 12.57 12.61
C VAL A 69 1.80 11.31 11.76
N ILE A 70 0.62 11.14 11.21
CA ILE A 70 0.32 10.05 10.28
C ILE A 70 0.55 10.55 8.85
N MET A 71 1.45 9.89 8.11
CA MET A 71 1.87 10.31 6.79
C MET A 71 1.69 9.17 5.78
N GLY A 72 1.34 9.51 4.53
CA GLY A 72 1.19 8.56 3.44
C GLY A 72 -0.15 8.67 2.73
N THR A 73 -0.85 7.56 2.52
CA THR A 73 -2.18 7.54 1.92
C THR A 73 -3.20 6.88 2.84
N ARG A 74 -4.49 7.10 2.58
CA ARG A 74 -5.61 6.56 3.37
C ARG A 74 -5.48 5.03 3.53
N THR A 75 -5.68 4.53 4.73
CA THR A 75 -5.56 3.11 5.08
C THR A 75 -6.75 2.29 4.57
N TYR A 76 -6.68 0.97 4.77
CA TYR A 76 -7.66 0.00 4.24
C TYR A 76 -9.09 0.19 4.77
N GLY A 77 -9.27 0.45 6.06
CA GLY A 77 -10.58 0.58 6.69
C GLY A 77 -11.19 -0.74 7.19
N LYS A 78 -10.40 -1.57 7.89
CA LYS A 78 -10.88 -2.85 8.47
C LYS A 78 -11.13 -2.69 9.97
N GLY A 79 -12.37 -2.32 10.32
CA GLY A 79 -12.81 -2.04 11.69
C GLY A 79 -13.67 -3.13 12.35
N LEU A 80 -13.70 -4.35 11.78
CA LEU A 80 -14.50 -5.48 12.28
C LEU A 80 -13.61 -6.51 12.99
N VAL A 81 -14.13 -7.04 14.10
CA VAL A 81 -13.51 -8.14 14.85
C VAL A 81 -14.22 -9.44 14.50
N GLN A 82 -13.45 -10.43 14.09
CA GLN A 82 -13.93 -11.77 13.76
C GLN A 82 -13.45 -12.76 14.82
N SER A 83 -14.37 -13.63 15.27
CA SER A 83 -14.07 -14.71 16.20
C SER A 83 -14.26 -16.05 15.51
N MET A 84 -13.36 -16.99 15.81
CA MET A 84 -13.50 -18.39 15.42
C MET A 84 -14.31 -19.13 16.49
N VAL A 85 -15.27 -19.92 16.07
CA VAL A 85 -16.08 -20.79 16.91
C VAL A 85 -15.90 -22.22 16.42
N ASP A 86 -15.46 -23.10 17.30
CA ASP A 86 -15.30 -24.51 16.97
C ASP A 86 -16.70 -25.17 16.85
N LEU A 87 -16.85 -25.97 15.83
CA LEU A 87 -18.05 -26.75 15.55
C LEU A 87 -17.75 -28.25 15.69
N PRO A 88 -18.80 -29.11 15.84
CA PRO A 88 -18.62 -30.55 15.75
C PRO A 88 -17.87 -30.98 14.48
N TYR A 89 -17.24 -32.15 14.54
CA TYR A 89 -16.49 -32.76 13.43
C TYR A 89 -15.30 -31.93 12.93
N ASN A 90 -14.58 -31.26 13.85
CA ASN A 90 -13.43 -30.39 13.54
C ASN A 90 -13.76 -29.21 12.59
N GLY A 91 -15.03 -28.87 12.44
CA GLY A 91 -15.46 -27.70 11.71
C GLY A 91 -15.15 -26.41 12.47
N GLN A 92 -14.94 -25.31 11.75
CA GLN A 92 -14.78 -23.99 12.34
C GLN A 92 -15.69 -22.97 11.65
N LEU A 93 -16.31 -22.10 12.44
CA LEU A 93 -17.14 -21.01 11.97
C LEU A 93 -16.49 -19.67 12.30
N LYS A 94 -16.21 -18.87 11.28
CA LYS A 94 -15.68 -17.50 11.43
C LYS A 94 -16.82 -16.51 11.42
N LEU A 95 -17.02 -15.82 12.53
CA LEU A 95 -18.12 -14.86 12.70
C LEU A 95 -17.58 -13.46 12.97
N THR A 96 -18.20 -12.46 12.36
CA THR A 96 -18.02 -11.07 12.77
C THR A 96 -18.87 -10.80 14.02
N THR A 97 -18.22 -10.53 15.14
CA THR A 97 -18.86 -10.38 16.46
C THR A 97 -18.91 -8.94 16.95
N ASN A 98 -17.89 -8.13 16.63
CA ASN A 98 -17.72 -6.79 17.16
C ASN A 98 -17.23 -5.82 16.09
N LYS A 99 -17.42 -4.53 16.36
CA LYS A 99 -16.66 -3.42 15.77
C LYS A 99 -15.65 -2.94 16.79
N TYR A 100 -14.52 -2.38 16.32
CA TYR A 100 -13.63 -1.69 17.21
C TYR A 100 -13.67 -0.18 16.99
N TYR A 101 -13.38 0.53 18.09
CA TYR A 101 -13.38 1.97 18.17
C TYR A 101 -12.05 2.43 18.76
N ILE A 102 -11.42 3.42 18.17
CA ILE A 102 -10.15 3.99 18.62
C ILE A 102 -10.39 5.16 19.59
N PRO A 103 -9.36 5.78 20.19
CA PRO A 103 -9.54 6.68 21.33
C PRO A 103 -10.54 7.82 21.15
N SER A 104 -10.66 8.42 19.98
CA SER A 104 -11.67 9.45 19.68
C SER A 104 -13.11 8.93 19.68
N GLY A 105 -13.32 7.61 19.74
CA GLY A 105 -14.62 6.96 19.65
C GLY A 105 -15.07 6.67 18.22
N ARG A 106 -14.25 6.95 17.20
CA ARG A 106 -14.58 6.64 15.80
C ARG A 106 -14.34 5.19 15.46
N CYS A 107 -15.18 4.67 14.56
CA CYS A 107 -15.02 3.35 13.93
C CYS A 107 -14.51 3.54 12.49
N ILE A 108 -13.38 2.97 12.16
CA ILE A 108 -12.72 3.17 10.87
C ILE A 108 -13.24 2.26 9.75
N GLN A 109 -14.26 1.43 10.02
CA GLN A 109 -14.80 0.46 9.07
C GLN A 109 -15.30 1.13 7.78
N LYS A 110 -14.66 0.81 6.65
CA LYS A 110 -14.96 1.37 5.34
C LYS A 110 -16.14 0.69 4.65
N LEU A 111 -16.26 -0.63 4.80
CA LEU A 111 -17.26 -1.41 4.09
C LEU A 111 -18.52 -1.60 4.94
N ASN A 112 -19.68 -1.35 4.34
CA ASN A 112 -20.98 -1.64 4.93
C ASN A 112 -21.47 -3.00 4.44
N TYR A 113 -21.66 -3.95 5.37
CA TYR A 113 -22.16 -5.30 5.11
C TYR A 113 -23.67 -5.43 5.43
N LYS A 114 -24.41 -4.34 5.46
CA LYS A 114 -25.87 -4.43 5.61
C LYS A 114 -26.49 -5.01 4.34
N HIS A 115 -27.32 -6.02 4.50
CA HIS A 115 -27.98 -6.74 3.41
C HIS A 115 -29.18 -5.99 2.80
N ASP A 116 -29.36 -4.72 3.10
CA ASP A 116 -30.52 -3.94 2.66
C ASP A 116 -30.57 -3.75 1.13
N ASN A 117 -29.45 -3.99 0.42
CA ASN A 117 -29.31 -3.82 -1.04
C ASN A 117 -29.00 -5.15 -1.76
N GLY A 118 -29.69 -6.23 -1.45
CA GLY A 118 -29.51 -7.51 -2.15
C GLY A 118 -28.17 -8.21 -1.92
N GLY A 119 -27.46 -7.89 -0.83
CA GLY A 119 -26.23 -8.57 -0.41
C GLY A 119 -24.94 -7.97 -0.99
N SER A 120 -24.99 -6.85 -1.71
CA SER A 120 -23.80 -6.15 -2.17
C SER A 120 -23.10 -5.40 -1.04
N THR A 121 -21.76 -5.43 -1.03
CA THR A 121 -20.95 -4.68 -0.08
C THR A 121 -20.73 -3.28 -0.62
N GLU A 122 -21.12 -2.26 0.14
CA GLU A 122 -20.95 -0.87 -0.25
C GLU A 122 -19.84 -0.18 0.56
N VAL A 123 -19.14 0.73 -0.08
CA VAL A 123 -18.23 1.64 0.59
C VAL A 123 -19.04 2.72 1.29
N VAL A 124 -18.73 3.01 2.55
CA VAL A 124 -19.34 4.14 3.26
C VAL A 124 -18.96 5.42 2.52
N ALA A 125 -19.94 6.11 1.97
CA ALA A 125 -19.72 7.37 1.27
C ALA A 125 -19.17 8.44 2.25
N ASP A 126 -18.26 9.28 1.79
CA ASP A 126 -17.66 10.35 2.61
C ASP A 126 -18.73 11.32 3.18
N SER A 127 -19.88 11.48 2.51
CA SER A 127 -21.03 12.26 2.99
C SER A 127 -21.74 11.65 4.20
N LEU A 128 -21.56 10.34 4.45
CA LEU A 128 -22.16 9.62 5.58
C LEU A 128 -21.19 9.48 6.76
N THR A 129 -19.96 9.96 6.64
CA THR A 129 -18.98 9.94 7.71
C THR A 129 -19.27 11.00 8.76
N ARG A 130 -18.97 10.69 10.02
CA ARG A 130 -19.14 11.61 11.16
C ARG A 130 -17.77 12.17 11.56
N THR A 131 -17.79 13.39 12.05
CA THR A 131 -16.61 14.06 12.59
C THR A 131 -16.43 13.71 14.07
N PHE A 132 -15.23 13.37 14.43
CA PHE A 132 -14.72 13.17 15.79
C PHE A 132 -13.53 14.09 16.01
N TYR A 133 -13.03 14.13 17.25
CA TYR A 133 -11.92 15.02 17.58
C TYR A 133 -10.82 14.23 18.32
N THR A 134 -9.59 14.55 17.99
CA THR A 134 -8.40 14.06 18.71
C THR A 134 -8.33 14.66 20.12
N ALA A 135 -7.38 14.21 20.92
CA ALA A 135 -7.14 14.76 22.26
C ALA A 135 -6.83 16.27 22.23
N GLY A 136 -6.16 16.75 21.18
CA GLY A 136 -5.84 18.18 20.94
C GLY A 136 -6.93 18.95 20.18
N GLY A 137 -8.07 18.33 19.86
CA GLY A 137 -9.19 18.99 19.21
C GLY A 137 -9.13 19.05 17.68
N ARG A 138 -8.21 18.31 17.03
CA ARG A 138 -8.19 18.19 15.55
C ARG A 138 -9.37 17.35 15.07
N ALA A 139 -10.02 17.79 13.99
CA ALA A 139 -11.13 17.07 13.39
C ALA A 139 -10.64 15.82 12.62
N VAL A 140 -11.22 14.67 12.92
CA VAL A 140 -10.96 13.38 12.23
C VAL A 140 -12.29 12.71 11.89
N LYS A 141 -12.32 11.86 10.87
CA LYS A 141 -13.55 11.21 10.38
C LYS A 141 -13.56 9.71 10.64
N ASP A 142 -14.75 9.14 10.74
CA ASP A 142 -14.97 7.69 10.74
C ASP A 142 -15.22 7.15 9.31
N GLY A 143 -15.46 5.84 9.18
CA GLY A 143 -16.05 5.21 8.00
C GLY A 143 -15.14 5.01 6.79
N GLY A 144 -13.87 5.40 6.83
CA GLY A 144 -13.03 5.33 5.63
C GLY A 144 -11.58 4.89 5.84
N GLY A 145 -11.28 4.19 6.94
CA GLY A 145 -9.91 3.97 7.38
C GLY A 145 -9.33 5.21 8.08
N ILE A 146 -8.02 5.22 8.27
CA ILE A 146 -7.29 6.36 8.80
C ILE A 146 -6.88 7.27 7.64
N THR A 147 -7.33 8.51 7.67
CA THR A 147 -6.84 9.55 6.76
C THR A 147 -5.54 10.12 7.33
N PRO A 148 -4.44 10.15 6.56
CA PRO A 148 -3.18 10.70 7.04
C PRO A 148 -3.29 12.21 7.31
N ASP A 149 -2.45 12.70 8.22
CA ASP A 149 -2.31 14.14 8.50
C ASP A 149 -1.55 14.85 7.38
N VAL A 150 -0.59 14.14 6.77
CA VAL A 150 0.19 14.59 5.63
C VAL A 150 0.08 13.55 4.51
N GLU A 151 -0.51 13.94 3.40
CA GLU A 151 -0.65 13.04 2.25
C GLU A 151 0.66 13.02 1.45
N VAL A 152 1.24 11.82 1.32
CA VAL A 152 2.40 11.55 0.46
C VAL A 152 2.08 10.30 -0.35
N VAL A 153 1.83 10.50 -1.62
CA VAL A 153 1.54 9.38 -2.54
C VAL A 153 2.86 8.68 -2.88
N PRO A 154 2.96 7.36 -2.69
CA PRO A 154 4.15 6.62 -3.10
C PRO A 154 4.32 6.67 -4.62
N ASP A 155 5.56 6.60 -5.08
CA ASP A 155 5.84 6.47 -6.51
C ASP A 155 5.15 5.21 -7.05
N SER A 156 4.37 5.37 -8.12
CA SER A 156 3.75 4.24 -8.80
C SER A 156 4.78 3.59 -9.73
N LEU A 157 4.79 2.25 -9.74
CA LEU A 157 5.60 1.53 -10.72
C LEU A 157 5.09 1.86 -12.13
N PRO A 158 5.98 2.20 -13.07
CA PRO A 158 5.63 2.31 -14.47
C PRO A 158 4.96 1.03 -14.99
N ASN A 159 4.07 1.19 -15.95
CA ASN A 159 3.27 0.09 -16.48
C ASN A 159 4.11 -1.13 -16.88
N ILE A 160 5.20 -0.92 -17.64
CA ILE A 160 6.10 -2.02 -18.05
C ILE A 160 6.77 -2.70 -16.84
N THR A 161 7.19 -1.93 -15.84
CA THR A 161 7.79 -2.47 -14.61
C THR A 161 6.78 -3.32 -13.86
N TYR A 162 5.54 -2.84 -13.73
CA TYR A 162 4.45 -3.61 -13.12
C TYR A 162 4.24 -4.97 -13.83
N TYR A 163 4.24 -4.98 -15.17
CA TYR A 163 4.10 -6.23 -15.93
C TYR A 163 5.29 -7.17 -15.79
N LEU A 164 6.51 -6.64 -15.69
CA LEU A 164 7.73 -7.44 -15.49
C LEU A 164 7.76 -8.15 -14.13
N VAL A 165 7.18 -7.54 -13.08
CA VAL A 165 7.29 -8.07 -11.71
C VAL A 165 5.97 -8.53 -11.11
N GLY A 166 4.83 -8.22 -11.71
CA GLY A 166 3.51 -8.47 -11.13
C GLY A 166 2.61 -9.42 -11.90
N VAL A 167 2.99 -9.85 -13.10
CA VAL A 167 2.19 -10.74 -13.94
C VAL A 167 2.86 -12.10 -14.06
N ARG A 168 2.15 -13.18 -13.73
CA ARG A 168 2.68 -14.55 -13.60
C ARG A 168 3.54 -15.04 -14.76
N ASP A 169 3.22 -14.65 -16.00
CA ASP A 169 3.95 -15.12 -17.20
C ASP A 169 5.30 -14.39 -17.40
N SER A 170 5.54 -13.31 -16.68
CA SER A 170 6.78 -12.52 -16.71
C SER A 170 7.69 -12.72 -15.48
N ASP A 171 7.18 -13.33 -14.41
CA ASP A 171 7.97 -13.68 -13.21
C ASP A 171 9.17 -14.56 -13.56
N GLU A 172 9.06 -15.39 -14.60
CA GLU A 172 10.16 -16.23 -15.06
C GLU A 172 11.37 -15.42 -15.56
N LEU A 173 11.18 -14.25 -16.16
CA LEU A 173 12.29 -13.43 -16.68
C LEU A 173 13.11 -12.82 -15.55
N VAL A 174 12.44 -12.27 -14.54
CA VAL A 174 13.10 -11.71 -13.35
C VAL A 174 13.80 -12.84 -12.59
N SER A 175 13.08 -13.92 -12.28
CA SER A 175 13.65 -15.07 -11.58
C SER A 175 14.80 -15.73 -12.33
N THR A 176 14.73 -15.84 -13.66
CA THR A 176 15.81 -16.38 -14.49
C THR A 176 17.05 -15.49 -14.40
N PHE A 177 16.86 -14.17 -14.54
CA PHE A 177 17.95 -13.22 -14.41
C PHE A 177 18.61 -13.25 -13.03
N GLU A 178 17.80 -13.32 -11.96
CA GLU A 178 18.29 -13.39 -10.58
C GLU A 178 19.08 -14.66 -10.33
N GLN A 179 18.59 -15.81 -10.76
CA GLN A 179 19.29 -17.10 -10.62
C GLN A 179 20.63 -17.06 -11.34
N ASP A 180 20.67 -16.56 -12.57
CA ASP A 180 21.90 -16.42 -13.35
C ASP A 180 22.86 -15.41 -12.70
N TYR A 181 22.33 -14.33 -12.11
CA TYR A 181 23.14 -13.35 -11.39
C TYR A 181 23.77 -13.97 -10.14
N ILE A 182 22.99 -14.64 -9.31
CA ILE A 182 23.45 -15.31 -8.09
C ILE A 182 24.48 -16.39 -8.40
N ALA A 183 24.27 -17.16 -9.45
CA ALA A 183 25.23 -18.21 -9.87
C ALA A 183 26.60 -17.66 -10.25
N ARG A 184 26.66 -16.42 -10.77
CA ARG A 184 27.90 -15.76 -11.18
C ARG A 184 28.54 -14.92 -10.07
N HIS A 185 27.81 -14.54 -9.03
CA HIS A 185 28.25 -13.66 -7.97
C HIS A 185 28.08 -14.33 -6.59
N PRO A 186 29.11 -15.01 -6.04
CA PRO A 186 29.00 -15.66 -4.72
C PRO A 186 28.69 -14.69 -3.56
N SER A 187 28.93 -13.40 -3.75
CA SER A 187 28.64 -12.34 -2.79
C SER A 187 28.38 -11.03 -3.51
N ILE A 188 27.68 -10.11 -2.85
CA ILE A 188 27.45 -8.75 -3.32
C ILE A 188 27.87 -7.73 -2.24
N ALA A 189 27.89 -6.45 -2.59
CA ALA A 189 28.12 -5.37 -1.63
C ALA A 189 27.06 -5.39 -0.51
N PRO A 190 27.33 -4.74 0.65
CA PRO A 190 26.35 -4.65 1.74
C PRO A 190 24.98 -4.15 1.26
N ALA A 191 23.91 -4.65 1.87
CA ALA A 191 22.53 -4.37 1.45
C ALA A 191 22.23 -2.86 1.25
N GLY A 192 22.75 -2.02 2.15
CA GLY A 192 22.57 -0.57 2.06
C GLY A 192 23.42 0.14 0.99
N GLU A 193 24.32 -0.56 0.31
CA GLU A 193 25.24 0.00 -0.66
C GLU A 193 25.08 -0.60 -2.07
N PHE A 194 24.53 -1.82 -2.13
CA PHE A 194 24.39 -2.54 -3.39
C PHE A 194 23.43 -1.83 -4.35
N GLU A 195 23.85 -1.74 -5.59
CA GLU A 195 23.06 -1.29 -6.73
C GLU A 195 23.44 -2.11 -7.97
N LEU A 196 22.46 -2.58 -8.71
CA LEU A 196 22.66 -3.32 -9.95
C LEU A 196 23.43 -2.44 -10.96
N SER A 197 24.48 -2.98 -11.57
CA SER A 197 25.26 -2.23 -12.57
C SER A 197 24.47 -1.98 -13.86
N ASP A 198 24.89 -0.99 -14.63
CA ASP A 198 24.29 -0.73 -15.95
C ASP A 198 24.57 -1.84 -16.95
N ALA A 199 25.71 -2.52 -16.80
CA ALA A 199 26.05 -3.69 -17.63
C ALA A 199 25.13 -4.88 -17.34
N ASP A 200 24.82 -5.13 -16.06
CA ASP A 200 23.89 -6.18 -15.67
C ASP A 200 22.46 -5.85 -16.07
N TYR A 201 22.06 -4.58 -15.99
CA TYR A 201 20.78 -4.15 -16.54
C TYR A 201 20.66 -4.40 -18.05
N GLU A 202 21.73 -4.13 -18.81
CA GLU A 202 21.71 -4.40 -20.25
C GLU A 202 21.58 -5.90 -20.54
N ASN A 203 22.20 -6.78 -19.71
CA ASN A 203 21.99 -8.22 -19.79
C ASN A 203 20.52 -8.61 -19.56
N PHE A 204 19.89 -8.03 -18.55
CA PHE A 204 18.45 -8.21 -18.30
C PHE A 204 17.61 -7.72 -19.49
N LYS A 205 17.87 -6.54 -19.99
CA LYS A 205 17.19 -5.96 -21.16
C LYS A 205 17.28 -6.87 -22.38
N GLN A 206 18.46 -7.44 -22.65
CA GLN A 206 18.63 -8.42 -23.74
C GLN A 206 17.85 -9.72 -23.51
N LEU A 207 17.75 -10.18 -22.27
CA LEU A 207 16.90 -11.33 -21.92
C LEU A 207 15.43 -11.05 -22.25
N VAL A 208 14.92 -9.90 -21.83
CA VAL A 208 13.53 -9.47 -22.10
C VAL A 208 13.28 -9.32 -23.60
N LEU A 209 14.18 -8.67 -24.35
CA LEU A 209 14.04 -8.47 -25.80
C LEU A 209 14.06 -9.78 -26.61
N LYS A 210 14.75 -10.80 -26.11
CA LYS A 210 14.80 -12.13 -26.76
C LYS A 210 13.61 -13.02 -26.39
N SER A 211 12.86 -12.65 -25.36
CA SER A 211 11.68 -13.37 -24.90
C SER A 211 10.43 -13.04 -25.71
N HIS A 212 9.32 -13.70 -25.39
CA HIS A 212 8.00 -13.37 -25.91
C HIS A 212 7.23 -12.36 -25.02
N PHE A 213 7.94 -11.63 -24.15
CA PHE A 213 7.34 -10.69 -23.23
C PHE A 213 6.48 -9.66 -23.96
N LYS A 214 5.26 -9.48 -23.46
CA LYS A 214 4.30 -8.49 -23.94
C LYS A 214 3.61 -7.84 -22.74
N TYR A 215 3.28 -6.60 -22.86
CA TYR A 215 2.51 -5.87 -21.85
C TYR A 215 1.44 -5.02 -22.54
N ASP A 216 0.38 -4.73 -21.80
CA ASP A 216 -0.72 -3.93 -22.29
C ASP A 216 -0.39 -2.44 -22.23
N ALA A 217 -0.38 -1.77 -23.36
CA ALA A 217 -0.27 -0.31 -23.41
C ALA A 217 -1.62 0.32 -23.02
N LEU A 218 -1.80 0.64 -21.74
CA LEU A 218 -3.05 1.22 -21.22
C LEU A 218 -3.44 2.52 -21.94
N SER A 219 -2.45 3.37 -22.24
CA SER A 219 -2.68 4.62 -22.98
C SER A 219 -3.23 4.38 -24.39
N ALA A 220 -2.72 3.37 -25.10
CA ALA A 220 -3.21 3.00 -26.42
C ALA A 220 -4.65 2.48 -26.35
N LYS A 221 -4.98 1.63 -25.37
CA LYS A 221 -6.35 1.13 -25.14
C LYS A 221 -7.32 2.26 -24.79
N GLN A 222 -6.91 3.24 -23.97
CA GLN A 222 -7.75 4.39 -23.66
C GLN A 222 -7.95 5.31 -24.88
N LEU A 223 -6.92 5.48 -25.70
CA LEU A 223 -7.02 6.23 -26.96
C LEU A 223 -8.03 5.60 -27.93
N GLU A 224 -8.01 4.28 -28.09
CA GLU A 224 -9.02 3.57 -28.91
C GLU A 224 -10.44 3.77 -28.37
N SER A 225 -10.59 3.78 -27.05
CA SER A 225 -11.88 4.03 -26.40
C SER A 225 -12.35 5.46 -26.62
N LEU A 226 -11.43 6.42 -26.50
CA LEU A 226 -11.71 7.84 -26.77
C LEU A 226 -12.05 8.07 -28.25
N GLU A 227 -11.35 7.40 -29.17
CA GLU A 227 -11.65 7.47 -30.62
C GLU A 227 -13.09 7.00 -30.90
N LYS A 228 -13.55 5.89 -30.29
CA LYS A 228 -14.92 5.41 -30.42
C LYS A 228 -15.96 6.42 -29.94
N ILE A 229 -15.68 7.05 -28.78
CA ILE A 229 -16.54 8.09 -28.20
C ILE A 229 -16.59 9.30 -29.12
N ALA A 230 -15.42 9.80 -29.59
CA ALA A 230 -15.35 10.96 -30.49
C ALA A 230 -16.07 10.73 -31.82
N ARG A 231 -16.04 9.49 -32.36
CA ARG A 231 -16.83 9.12 -33.52
C ARG A 231 -18.33 9.17 -33.26
N PHE A 232 -18.76 8.66 -32.09
CA PHE A 232 -20.18 8.69 -31.72
C PHE A 232 -20.69 10.12 -31.50
N GLU A 233 -19.86 11.00 -30.95
CA GLU A 233 -20.17 12.41 -30.72
C GLU A 233 -19.99 13.30 -31.93
N GLY A 234 -19.38 12.80 -33.02
CA GLY A 234 -19.18 13.55 -34.30
C GLY A 234 -17.92 14.41 -34.32
N TYR A 235 -17.04 14.36 -33.33
CA TYR A 235 -15.82 15.18 -33.25
C TYR A 235 -14.59 14.54 -33.90
N TYR A 236 -14.66 13.26 -34.30
CA TYR A 236 -13.49 12.53 -34.78
C TYR A 236 -12.90 13.12 -36.04
N ASP A 237 -13.73 13.51 -37.01
CA ASP A 237 -13.25 13.98 -38.33
C ASP A 237 -12.49 15.30 -38.22
N ASP A 238 -12.87 16.16 -37.26
CA ASP A 238 -12.20 17.43 -36.97
C ASP A 238 -10.87 17.24 -36.26
N ALA A 239 -10.73 16.16 -35.44
CA ALA A 239 -9.55 15.85 -34.64
C ALA A 239 -8.74 14.65 -35.17
N LYS A 240 -8.98 14.21 -36.40
CA LYS A 240 -8.39 12.98 -36.94
C LYS A 240 -6.86 13.02 -36.98
N ALA A 241 -6.27 14.16 -37.34
CA ALA A 241 -4.82 14.30 -37.44
C ALA A 241 -4.15 14.15 -36.07
N GLU A 242 -4.77 14.67 -35.01
CA GLU A 242 -4.33 14.57 -33.62
C GLU A 242 -4.43 13.13 -33.10
N PHE A 243 -5.54 12.44 -33.40
CA PHE A 243 -5.70 11.02 -33.06
C PHE A 243 -4.62 10.15 -33.70
N GLU A 244 -4.37 10.31 -35.00
CA GLU A 244 -3.33 9.54 -35.70
C GLU A 244 -1.92 9.87 -35.21
N ALA A 245 -1.63 11.13 -34.95
CA ALA A 245 -0.35 11.55 -34.38
C ALA A 245 -0.13 10.94 -32.98
N LEU A 246 -1.18 10.95 -32.13
CA LEU A 246 -1.12 10.40 -30.79
C LEU A 246 -1.00 8.87 -30.82
N LYS A 247 -1.76 8.19 -31.69
CA LYS A 247 -1.69 6.75 -31.91
C LYS A 247 -0.28 6.30 -32.28
N LYS A 248 0.39 7.02 -33.19
CA LYS A 248 1.77 6.74 -33.58
C LYS A 248 2.76 6.93 -32.44
N ARG A 249 2.56 7.94 -31.57
CA ARG A 249 3.43 8.22 -30.41
C ARG A 249 3.25 7.25 -29.26
N LEU A 250 2.06 6.71 -29.10
CA LEU A 250 1.69 5.78 -28.03
C LEU A 250 1.84 4.30 -28.42
N GLN A 251 2.37 4.01 -29.62
CA GLN A 251 2.68 2.63 -29.99
C GLN A 251 3.77 2.07 -29.06
N PRO A 252 3.53 0.90 -28.43
CA PRO A 252 4.53 0.25 -27.60
C PRO A 252 5.79 -0.06 -28.40
N ASP A 253 6.93 0.33 -27.84
CA ASP A 253 8.27 -0.04 -28.32
C ASP A 253 9.04 -0.58 -27.12
N LEU A 254 9.14 -1.91 -27.07
CA LEU A 254 9.72 -2.59 -25.91
C LEU A 254 11.14 -2.10 -25.60
N ALA A 255 11.97 -1.91 -26.61
CA ALA A 255 13.36 -1.48 -26.41
C ALA A 255 13.44 -0.05 -25.84
N LYS A 256 12.61 0.84 -26.39
CA LYS A 256 12.48 2.22 -25.92
C LYS A 256 11.90 2.29 -24.52
N ASP A 257 10.88 1.48 -24.25
CA ASP A 257 10.19 1.50 -22.95
C ASP A 257 11.03 0.90 -21.83
N LEU A 258 11.86 -0.11 -22.11
CA LEU A 258 12.87 -0.62 -21.20
C LEU A 258 13.93 0.46 -20.90
N GLU A 259 14.38 1.23 -21.89
CA GLU A 259 15.34 2.30 -21.66
C GLU A 259 14.73 3.47 -20.88
N HIS A 260 13.51 3.87 -21.24
CA HIS A 260 12.81 4.96 -20.57
C HIS A 260 12.55 4.66 -19.08
N ASN A 261 12.25 3.41 -18.75
CA ASN A 261 11.94 2.96 -17.40
C ASN A 261 13.13 2.28 -16.69
N LYS A 262 14.35 2.40 -17.22
CA LYS A 262 15.58 1.78 -16.72
C LYS A 262 15.74 1.95 -15.21
N ALA A 263 15.57 3.15 -14.69
CA ALA A 263 15.77 3.46 -13.28
C ALA A 263 14.82 2.66 -12.38
N SER A 264 13.54 2.63 -12.72
CA SER A 264 12.52 1.90 -11.96
C SER A 264 12.74 0.38 -12.02
N ILE A 265 13.03 -0.17 -13.19
CA ILE A 265 13.29 -1.60 -13.37
C ILE A 265 14.57 -2.00 -12.61
N LYS A 266 15.64 -1.21 -12.74
CA LYS A 266 16.90 -1.44 -12.02
C LYS A 266 16.72 -1.46 -10.51
N GLN A 267 15.89 -0.54 -9.98
CA GLN A 267 15.59 -0.49 -8.56
C GLN A 267 14.89 -1.75 -8.07
N VAL A 268 13.91 -2.26 -8.82
CA VAL A 268 13.22 -3.50 -8.47
C VAL A 268 14.19 -4.67 -8.48
N LEU A 269 14.95 -4.87 -9.58
CA LEU A 269 15.95 -5.94 -9.68
C LEU A 269 17.01 -5.85 -8.58
N THR A 270 17.46 -4.64 -8.24
CA THR A 270 18.40 -4.40 -7.13
C THR A 270 17.83 -4.91 -5.82
N ASN A 271 16.57 -4.55 -5.52
CA ASN A 271 15.92 -4.94 -4.27
C ASN A 271 15.68 -6.46 -4.18
N ASP A 272 15.31 -7.09 -5.29
CA ASP A 272 15.08 -8.53 -5.37
C ASP A 272 16.40 -9.31 -5.19
N ILE A 273 17.48 -8.89 -5.87
CA ILE A 273 18.81 -9.45 -5.68
C ILE A 273 19.27 -9.29 -4.22
N VAL A 274 19.12 -8.10 -3.63
CA VAL A 274 19.46 -7.87 -2.21
C VAL A 274 18.65 -8.80 -1.30
N ALA A 275 17.37 -9.02 -1.59
CA ALA A 275 16.52 -9.95 -0.83
C ALA A 275 17.05 -11.39 -0.90
N ALA A 276 17.59 -11.82 -2.04
CA ALA A 276 18.17 -13.16 -2.20
C ALA A 276 19.41 -13.38 -1.33
N TYR A 277 20.27 -12.36 -1.12
CA TYR A 277 21.49 -12.47 -0.31
C TYR A 277 21.28 -12.12 1.16
N TYR A 278 20.46 -11.12 1.45
CA TYR A 278 20.32 -10.52 2.77
C TYR A 278 18.91 -10.64 3.35
N TYR A 279 18.04 -11.40 2.69
CA TYR A 279 16.65 -11.64 3.09
C TYR A 279 15.85 -10.33 3.25
N GLN A 280 14.72 -10.41 3.93
CA GLN A 280 13.80 -9.28 4.12
C GLN A 280 14.47 -8.07 4.80
N ALA A 281 15.36 -8.31 5.76
CA ALA A 281 16.05 -7.21 6.46
C ALA A 281 16.94 -6.39 5.51
N GLY A 282 17.65 -7.06 4.62
CA GLY A 282 18.46 -6.39 3.59
C GLY A 282 17.63 -5.66 2.56
N SER A 283 16.53 -6.27 2.10
CA SER A 283 15.58 -5.63 1.18
C SER A 283 15.02 -4.33 1.76
N VAL A 284 14.59 -4.34 3.02
CA VAL A 284 14.13 -3.12 3.72
C VAL A 284 15.24 -2.09 3.80
N GLN A 285 16.46 -2.48 4.20
CA GLN A 285 17.60 -1.57 4.29
C GLN A 285 17.93 -0.91 2.93
N ASN A 286 17.86 -1.66 1.84
CA ASN A 286 18.08 -1.12 0.50
C ASN A 286 16.96 -0.15 0.08
N ALA A 287 15.70 -0.55 0.26
CA ALA A 287 14.53 0.25 -0.10
C ALA A 287 14.49 1.61 0.61
N LEU A 288 14.89 1.68 1.88
CA LEU A 288 14.93 2.93 2.65
C LEU A 288 15.80 4.03 2.03
N ARG A 289 16.76 3.67 1.17
CA ARG A 289 17.64 4.65 0.48
C ARG A 289 16.90 5.54 -0.51
N THR A 290 15.88 5.00 -1.14
CA THR A 290 15.16 5.63 -2.27
C THR A 290 13.70 5.90 -1.97
N ASP A 291 13.20 5.49 -0.79
CA ASP A 291 11.81 5.65 -0.40
C ASP A 291 11.48 7.14 -0.18
N THR A 292 10.64 7.67 -1.07
CA THR A 292 10.22 9.09 -1.05
C THR A 292 9.37 9.42 0.17
N GLN A 293 8.62 8.46 0.71
CA GLN A 293 7.81 8.66 1.92
C GLN A 293 8.69 8.73 3.17
N VAL A 294 9.71 7.87 3.25
CA VAL A 294 10.69 7.91 4.34
C VAL A 294 11.47 9.23 4.33
N LYS A 295 11.91 9.68 3.15
CA LYS A 295 12.57 10.98 3.00
C LYS A 295 11.67 12.13 3.46
N ALA A 296 10.42 12.16 3.01
CA ALA A 296 9.45 13.17 3.44
C ALA A 296 9.19 13.14 4.96
N ALA A 297 9.23 11.95 5.58
CA ALA A 297 9.11 11.81 7.03
C ALA A 297 10.32 12.40 7.78
N PHE A 298 11.53 12.19 7.27
CA PHE A 298 12.75 12.80 7.84
C PHE A 298 12.75 14.33 7.69
N ASP A 299 12.27 14.85 6.56
CA ASP A 299 12.19 16.29 6.32
C ASP A 299 11.15 16.98 7.23
N LEU A 300 10.19 16.21 7.79
CA LEU A 300 9.16 16.69 8.70
C LEU A 300 9.60 16.68 10.17
N LEU A 301 10.49 15.75 10.58
CA LEU A 301 10.98 15.59 11.95
C LEU A 301 12.01 16.65 12.33
#